data_2561a2b36380ed7c1a880fa95b459c25
#
_entry.id   2561a2b36380ed7c1a880fa95b459c25
#
_cell.length_a   1.000
_cell.length_b   1.000
_cell.length_c   1.000
_cell.angle_alpha   90.00
_cell.angle_beta   90.00
_cell.angle_gamma   90.00
#
_symmetry.space_group_name_H-M   'P 1'
#
loop_
_entity.id
_entity.type
_entity.pdbx_description
1 polymer ?
#
loop_
_entity_poly.entity_id
_entity_poly.type
_entity_poly.pdbx_seq_one_letter_code
_entity_poly.pdbx_strand_id
1 'polypeptide(L)'
;MPKSSEQNNESVVKSILERSSYRNVESCKRDILAALHHYRGLQPRQQKYVFNDGRSRDLICLEGTIPVPYKGQSYNIPVSIFVLDTHPTHAPICYVRPTSEMRKYYFLPYVFIFNVFKPKN
;
A
#
# COMPACT_ATOMS: atom_id res chain seq x y z
N MET A 1 16.85 13.65 -9.00
CA MET A 1 17.05 14.08 -7.63
C MET A 1 16.15 13.33 -6.66
N PRO A 2 16.71 12.72 -5.62
CA PRO A 2 15.88 11.91 -4.71
C PRO A 2 14.78 12.69 -4.01
N LYS A 3 15.05 13.95 -3.68
CA LYS A 3 14.09 14.78 -2.96
C LYS A 3 12.84 15.12 -3.78
N SER A 4 12.99 15.21 -5.09
CA SER A 4 11.84 15.57 -5.92
C SER A 4 10.81 14.44 -5.99
N SER A 5 11.23 13.17 -5.95
CA SER A 5 10.28 12.08 -5.98
C SER A 5 9.53 11.95 -4.64
N GLU A 6 10.18 12.24 -3.52
CA GLU A 6 9.51 12.24 -2.22
C GLU A 6 8.51 13.38 -2.09
N GLN A 7 8.89 14.58 -2.55
CA GLN A 7 7.97 15.72 -2.56
C GLN A 7 6.78 15.47 -3.47
N ASN A 8 7.01 14.82 -4.61
CA ASN A 8 5.95 14.48 -5.52
C ASN A 8 4.98 13.47 -4.89
N ASN A 9 5.51 12.48 -4.17
CA ASN A 9 4.67 11.52 -3.47
C ASN A 9 3.81 12.20 -2.42
N GLU A 10 4.38 13.11 -1.63
CA GLU A 10 3.61 13.81 -0.60
C GLU A 10 2.45 14.57 -1.21
N SER A 11 2.71 15.30 -2.29
CA SER A 11 1.69 16.08 -2.98
C SER A 11 0.59 15.19 -3.55
N VAL A 12 0.98 14.10 -4.20
CA VAL A 12 0.04 13.16 -4.80
C VAL A 12 -0.81 12.48 -3.73
N VAL A 13 -0.18 12.00 -2.66
CA VAL A 13 -0.89 11.31 -1.58
C VAL A 13 -1.90 12.24 -0.92
N LYS A 14 -1.48 13.45 -0.59
CA LYS A 14 -2.37 14.42 0.04
C LYS A 14 -3.58 14.71 -0.85
N SER A 15 -3.34 14.92 -2.13
CA SER A 15 -4.41 15.22 -3.08
C SER A 15 -5.42 14.07 -3.17
N ILE A 16 -4.93 12.83 -3.25
CA ILE A 16 -5.81 11.67 -3.34
C ILE A 16 -6.64 11.52 -2.06
N LEU A 17 -6.02 11.66 -0.90
CA LEU A 17 -6.70 11.50 0.37
C LEU A 17 -7.81 12.55 0.55
N GLU A 18 -7.55 13.78 0.14
CA GLU A 18 -8.54 14.85 0.25
C GLU A 18 -9.70 14.62 -0.71
N ARG A 19 -9.40 14.20 -1.95
CA ARG A 19 -10.45 13.94 -2.94
C ARG A 19 -11.30 12.73 -2.58
N SER A 20 -10.73 11.77 -1.86
CA SER A 20 -11.40 10.50 -1.54
C SER A 20 -12.10 10.53 -0.19
N SER A 21 -12.15 11.67 0.49
CA SER A 21 -12.90 11.86 1.74
C SER A 21 -12.43 10.92 2.86
N TYR A 22 -11.12 10.83 3.05
CA TYR A 22 -10.57 10.04 4.15
C TYR A 22 -10.83 10.75 5.49
N ARG A 23 -11.14 9.97 6.52
CA ARG A 23 -11.46 10.52 7.85
C ARG A 23 -10.24 11.10 8.54
N ASN A 24 -9.11 10.41 8.45
CA ASN A 24 -7.89 10.79 9.15
C ASN A 24 -6.77 11.07 8.14
N VAL A 25 -6.89 12.20 7.43
CA VAL A 25 -5.96 12.51 6.33
C VAL A 25 -4.52 12.54 6.82
N GLU A 26 -4.25 13.20 7.96
CA GLU A 26 -2.88 13.33 8.44
C GLU A 26 -2.26 12.00 8.85
N SER A 27 -3.02 11.16 9.55
CA SER A 27 -2.53 9.83 9.93
C SER A 27 -2.30 8.96 8.71
N CYS A 28 -3.23 8.98 7.77
CA CYS A 28 -3.09 8.22 6.53
C CYS A 28 -1.89 8.69 5.72
N LYS A 29 -1.73 9.99 5.57
CA LYS A 29 -0.60 10.56 4.84
C LYS A 29 0.72 10.13 5.46
N ARG A 30 0.84 10.24 6.78
CA ARG A 30 2.06 9.87 7.48
C ARG A 30 2.40 8.39 7.26
N ASP A 31 1.42 7.51 7.43
CA ASP A 31 1.65 6.07 7.32
C ASP A 31 1.95 5.66 5.88
N ILE A 32 1.24 6.25 4.91
CA ILE A 32 1.45 5.95 3.50
C ILE A 32 2.82 6.44 3.04
N LEU A 33 3.21 7.65 3.44
CA LEU A 33 4.52 8.16 3.06
C LEU A 33 5.65 7.33 3.66
N ALA A 34 5.47 6.84 4.89
CA ALA A 34 6.45 5.96 5.49
C ALA A 34 6.59 4.66 4.70
N ALA A 35 5.47 4.10 4.25
CA ALA A 35 5.49 2.89 3.43
C ALA A 35 6.17 3.12 2.08
N LEU A 36 5.87 4.25 1.44
CA LEU A 36 6.47 4.59 0.14
C LEU A 36 7.97 4.87 0.28
N HIS A 37 8.37 5.43 1.38
CA HIS A 37 9.80 5.66 1.64
C HIS A 37 10.53 4.34 1.86
N HIS A 38 9.89 3.42 2.57
CA HIS A 38 10.49 2.12 2.87
C HIS A 38 10.51 1.19 1.65
N TYR A 39 9.43 1.22 0.85
CA TYR A 39 9.28 0.36 -0.33
C TYR A 39 9.21 1.23 -1.58
N ARG A 40 10.37 1.48 -2.16
CA ARG A 40 10.47 2.40 -3.29
C ARG A 40 9.89 1.86 -4.58
N GLY A 41 9.57 0.58 -4.62
CA GLY A 41 8.87 -0.01 -5.75
C GLY A 41 7.38 0.26 -5.79
N LEU A 42 6.83 0.91 -4.75
CA LEU A 42 5.41 1.24 -4.69
C LEU A 42 5.15 2.67 -5.13
N GLN A 43 4.01 2.88 -5.80
CA GLN A 43 3.57 4.21 -6.23
C GLN A 43 2.13 4.44 -5.80
N PRO A 44 1.78 5.67 -5.37
CA PRO A 44 0.41 5.97 -4.97
C PRO A 44 -0.46 6.24 -6.19
N ARG A 45 -1.66 5.67 -6.20
CA ARG A 45 -2.65 5.88 -7.25
C ARG A 45 -4.03 5.96 -6.64
N GLN A 46 -4.94 6.65 -7.31
CA GLN A 46 -6.36 6.64 -6.95
C GLN A 46 -7.05 5.57 -7.79
N GLN A 47 -7.74 4.64 -7.13
CA GLN A 47 -8.44 3.57 -7.84
C GLN A 47 -9.78 3.30 -7.18
N LYS A 48 -10.74 2.88 -8.00
CA LYS A 48 -12.05 2.48 -7.50
C LYS A 48 -11.95 1.10 -6.85
N TYR A 49 -12.47 0.99 -5.65
CA TYR A 49 -12.58 -0.28 -4.93
C TYR A 49 -14.05 -0.66 -4.79
N VAL A 50 -14.38 -1.90 -5.14
CA VAL A 50 -15.75 -2.42 -5.04
C VAL A 50 -15.82 -3.35 -3.84
N PHE A 51 -16.69 -3.01 -2.88
CA PHE A 51 -16.90 -3.83 -1.69
C PHE A 51 -17.80 -5.01 -1.99
N ASN A 52 -17.82 -5.99 -1.07
CA ASN A 52 -18.61 -7.20 -1.27
C ASN A 52 -20.10 -6.94 -1.40
N ASP A 53 -20.59 -5.85 -0.85
CA ASP A 53 -22.02 -5.48 -0.95
C ASP A 53 -22.35 -4.71 -2.23
N GLY A 54 -21.40 -4.56 -3.13
CA GLY A 54 -21.61 -3.88 -4.41
C GLY A 54 -21.34 -2.39 -4.39
N ARG A 55 -21.18 -1.77 -3.21
CA ARG A 55 -20.80 -0.36 -3.13
C ARG A 55 -19.38 -0.17 -3.64
N SER A 56 -19.11 1.01 -4.17
CA SER A 56 -17.76 1.34 -4.63
C SER A 56 -17.30 2.66 -4.04
N ARG A 57 -15.99 2.81 -3.96
CA ARG A 57 -15.40 4.01 -3.40
C ARG A 57 -14.02 4.21 -4.02
N ASP A 58 -13.67 5.48 -4.25
CA ASP A 58 -12.31 5.78 -4.70
C ASP A 58 -11.38 5.78 -3.49
N LEU A 59 -10.37 4.93 -3.55
CA LEU A 59 -9.40 4.80 -2.47
C LEU A 59 -8.00 5.02 -3.01
N ILE A 60 -7.07 5.33 -2.10
CA ILE A 60 -5.67 5.35 -2.46
C ILE A 60 -5.16 3.92 -2.51
N CYS A 61 -4.44 3.60 -3.58
CA CYS A 61 -3.85 2.29 -3.80
C CYS A 61 -2.35 2.44 -3.98
N LEU A 62 -1.58 1.66 -3.24
CA LEU A 62 -0.14 1.61 -3.41
C LEU A 62 0.17 0.42 -4.31
N GLU A 63 0.60 0.69 -5.53
CA GLU A 63 0.85 -0.32 -6.53
C GLU A 63 2.33 -0.44 -6.85
N GLY A 64 2.77 -1.66 -7.11
CA GLY A 64 4.14 -1.90 -7.52
C GLY A 64 4.65 -3.22 -7.00
N THR A 65 5.94 -3.27 -6.69
CA THR A 65 6.56 -4.48 -6.17
C THR A 65 7.18 -4.24 -4.82
N ILE A 66 7.16 -5.28 -4.01
CA ILE A 66 7.84 -5.30 -2.71
C ILE A 66 8.92 -6.36 -2.76
N PRO A 67 10.18 -6.01 -2.41
CA PRO A 67 11.24 -7.03 -2.33
C PRO A 67 11.07 -7.84 -1.06
N VAL A 68 11.02 -9.15 -1.20
CA VAL A 68 10.89 -10.07 -0.08
C VAL A 68 12.08 -11.02 -0.08
N PRO A 69 12.94 -10.97 0.94
CA PRO A 69 14.03 -11.92 1.06
C PRO A 69 13.52 -13.26 1.59
N TYR A 70 13.95 -14.33 0.94
CA TYR A 70 13.57 -15.67 1.38
C TYR A 70 14.67 -16.65 0.96
N LYS A 71 15.21 -17.37 1.95
CA LYS A 71 16.24 -18.39 1.75
C LYS A 71 17.41 -17.90 0.90
N GLY A 72 17.91 -16.71 1.25
CA GLY A 72 19.09 -16.14 0.61
C GLY A 72 18.86 -15.48 -0.73
N GLN A 73 17.61 -15.42 -1.20
CA GLN A 73 17.26 -14.75 -2.46
C GLN A 73 16.23 -13.66 -2.20
N SER A 74 16.23 -12.65 -3.06
CA SER A 74 15.24 -11.59 -2.98
C SER A 74 14.23 -11.73 -4.12
N TYR A 75 12.95 -11.68 -3.80
CA TYR A 75 11.88 -11.80 -4.77
C TYR A 75 11.11 -10.47 -4.82
N ASN A 76 10.88 -9.96 -6.04
CA ASN A 76 10.05 -8.77 -6.23
C ASN A 76 8.63 -9.19 -6.44
N ILE A 77 7.77 -8.91 -5.45
CA ILE A 77 6.40 -9.40 -5.42
C ILE A 77 5.45 -8.29 -5.83
N PRO A 78 4.69 -8.46 -6.94
CA PRO A 78 3.70 -7.46 -7.35
C PRO A 78 2.54 -7.41 -6.38
N VAL A 79 2.19 -6.20 -5.92
CA VAL A 79 1.11 -6.00 -4.96
C VAL A 79 0.29 -4.78 -5.31
N SER A 80 -0.97 -4.78 -4.85
CA SER A 80 -1.85 -3.61 -4.86
C SER A 80 -2.44 -3.50 -3.46
N ILE A 81 -2.09 -2.42 -2.75
CA ILE A 81 -2.48 -2.23 -1.36
C ILE A 81 -3.47 -1.08 -1.28
N PHE A 82 -4.73 -1.39 -0.97
CA PHE A 82 -5.78 -0.38 -0.79
C PHE A 82 -5.85 0.02 0.67
N VAL A 83 -5.61 1.29 0.95
CA VAL A 83 -5.75 1.84 2.30
C VAL A 83 -7.16 2.34 2.45
N LEU A 84 -7.91 1.80 3.42
CA LEU A 84 -9.31 2.14 3.59
C LEU A 84 -9.47 3.57 4.13
N ASP A 85 -10.60 4.19 3.80
CA ASP A 85 -10.89 5.56 4.23
C ASP A 85 -11.05 5.66 5.76
N THR A 86 -11.18 4.54 6.44
CA THR A 86 -11.26 4.47 7.90
C THR A 86 -9.92 4.18 8.56
N HIS A 87 -8.84 4.10 7.78
CA HIS A 87 -7.50 3.89 8.33
C HIS A 87 -7.21 4.91 9.46
N PRO A 88 -6.62 4.52 10.58
CA PRO A 88 -6.04 3.22 10.90
C PRO A 88 -6.98 2.24 11.62
N THR A 89 -8.27 2.54 11.67
CA THR A 89 -9.24 1.68 12.36
C THR A 89 -9.34 0.31 11.71
N HIS A 90 -9.31 0.29 10.38
CA HIS A 90 -9.38 -0.96 9.61
C HIS A 90 -8.07 -1.17 8.85
N ALA A 91 -7.66 -2.42 8.75
CA ALA A 91 -6.44 -2.79 8.06
C ALA A 91 -6.56 -2.57 6.55
N PRO A 92 -5.45 -2.29 5.86
CA PRO A 92 -5.48 -2.19 4.41
C PRO A 92 -5.76 -3.54 3.76
N ILE A 93 -6.29 -3.50 2.54
CA ILE A 93 -6.59 -4.70 1.77
C ILE A 93 -5.51 -4.85 0.71
N CYS A 94 -4.85 -6.01 0.71
CA CYS A 94 -3.75 -6.25 -0.20
C CYS A 94 -4.08 -7.35 -1.18
N TYR A 95 -3.85 -7.07 -2.46
CA TYR A 95 -3.90 -8.05 -3.51
C TYR A 95 -2.49 -8.35 -3.96
N VAL A 96 -2.16 -9.63 -4.02
CA VAL A 96 -0.86 -10.10 -4.42
C VAL A 96 -1.02 -10.86 -5.74
N ARG A 97 -0.16 -10.55 -6.72
CA ARG A 97 -0.14 -11.30 -7.97
C ARG A 97 0.99 -12.32 -7.90
N PRO A 98 0.70 -13.57 -7.57
CA PRO A 98 1.76 -14.56 -7.40
C PRO A 98 2.40 -14.91 -8.75
N THR A 99 3.73 -14.93 -8.75
CA THR A 99 4.48 -15.50 -9.84
C THR A 99 4.48 -17.03 -9.67
N SER A 100 4.95 -17.75 -10.69
CA SER A 100 5.01 -19.21 -10.60
C SER A 100 5.86 -19.70 -9.43
N GLU A 101 6.92 -18.97 -9.11
CA GLU A 101 7.77 -19.32 -7.97
C GLU A 101 7.12 -19.01 -6.64
N MET A 102 6.31 -17.97 -6.59
CA MET A 102 5.66 -17.53 -5.36
C MET A 102 4.53 -18.44 -4.92
N ARG A 103 4.01 -19.27 -5.80
CA ARG A 103 2.93 -20.18 -5.44
C ARG A 103 3.29 -21.12 -4.28
N LYS A 104 4.59 -21.35 -4.12
CA LYS A 104 5.10 -22.16 -3.01
C LYS A 104 5.16 -21.41 -1.69
N TYR A 105 5.11 -20.08 -1.74
CA TYR A 105 5.33 -19.23 -0.57
C TYR A 105 4.31 -18.09 -0.50
N TYR A 106 3.07 -18.35 -0.88
CA TYR A 106 2.05 -17.30 -1.01
C TYR A 106 1.70 -16.61 0.30
N PHE A 107 2.04 -17.18 1.44
CA PHE A 107 1.76 -16.55 2.73
C PHE A 107 2.76 -15.45 3.10
N LEU A 108 3.93 -15.41 2.46
CA LEU A 108 4.97 -14.43 2.77
C LEU A 108 4.51 -12.98 2.60
N PRO A 109 3.81 -12.61 1.50
CA PRO A 109 3.38 -11.24 1.31
C PRO A 109 2.48 -10.73 2.42
N TYR A 110 1.61 -11.57 2.96
CA TYR A 110 0.71 -11.17 4.03
C TYR A 110 1.47 -10.79 5.29
N VAL A 111 2.48 -11.57 5.65
CA VAL A 111 3.31 -11.28 6.82
C VAL A 111 4.05 -9.95 6.61
N PHE A 112 4.56 -9.74 5.41
CA PHE A 112 5.34 -8.55 5.10
C PHE A 112 4.49 -7.29 5.18
N ILE A 113 3.29 -7.33 4.60
CA ILE A 113 2.37 -6.20 4.59
C ILE A 113 1.87 -5.89 5.99
N PHE A 114 1.62 -6.91 6.79
CA PHE A 114 1.24 -6.72 8.18
C PHE A 114 2.30 -5.92 8.92
N ASN A 115 3.59 -6.19 8.68
CA ASN A 115 4.66 -5.45 9.33
C ASN A 115 4.72 -3.99 8.89
N VAL A 116 4.40 -3.71 7.62
CA VAL A 116 4.42 -2.34 7.10
C VAL A 116 3.35 -1.48 7.76
N PHE A 117 2.14 -2.03 7.90
CA PHE A 117 1.00 -1.28 8.43
C PHE A 117 0.64 -1.68 9.85
N LYS A 118 1.56 -2.32 10.55
CA LYS A 118 1.34 -2.75 11.92
C LYS A 118 1.07 -1.55 12.81
N PRO A 119 0.03 -1.62 13.66
CA PRO A 119 -0.24 -0.52 14.59
C PRO A 119 0.94 -0.30 15.53
N LYS A 120 1.27 0.95 15.73
CA LYS A 120 2.33 1.32 16.69
C LYS A 120 1.68 1.47 18.06
N ASN A 121 2.06 0.61 18.94
CA ASN A 121 1.61 0.69 20.32
C ASN A 121 2.58 1.48 21.16
#